data_e3c938e22dac005fe6c5c181c5fb1597
#
_entry.id   e3c938e22dac005fe6c5c181c5fb1597
#
_cell.length_a   1.000
_cell.length_b   1.000
_cell.length_c   1.000
_cell.angle_alpha   90.00
_cell.angle_beta   90.00
_cell.angle_gamma   90.00
#
_symmetry.space_group_name_H-M   'P 1'
#
loop_
_entity.id
_entity.type
_entity.pdbx_description
1 polymer ?
#
loop_
_entity_poly.entity_id
_entity_poly.type
_entity_poly.pdbx_seq_one_letter_code
_entity_poly.pdbx_strand_id
1 'polypeptide(L)'
;HDALPICRCADYALHDMKNCLHFFIYADEETKIKRLVKKYPDLNESKARDMMVKKDKQRQSYYNYYSSKKWGRADSYDFCLNSSILGIDGTVKLITQIIEDFEQKEQ
;
A
#
# COMPACT_ATOMS: atom_id res chain seq x y z
N HIS A 1 8.45 -8.48 15.37
CA HIS A 1 7.77 -8.64 15.61
C HIS A 1 6.40 -8.53 15.13
N ASP A 2 5.62 -7.96 15.44
CA ASP A 2 4.21 -8.01 15.27
C ASP A 2 3.65 -7.11 14.19
N ALA A 3 4.50 -6.49 13.40
CA ALA A 3 4.03 -5.65 12.32
C ALA A 3 3.49 -6.50 11.19
N LEU A 4 2.27 -6.22 10.76
CA LEU A 4 1.72 -6.88 9.58
C LEU A 4 2.40 -6.30 8.35
N PRO A 5 2.72 -7.14 7.37
CA PRO A 5 3.32 -6.63 6.15
C PRO A 5 2.31 -5.79 5.38
N ILE A 6 2.76 -4.61 5.01
CA ILE A 6 1.97 -3.70 4.20
C ILE A 6 2.75 -3.51 2.92
N CYS A 7 2.32 -4.16 1.89
CA CYS A 7 2.79 -4.00 0.57
C CYS A 7 3.92 -4.85 0.09
N ARG A 8 4.17 -4.71 -1.15
CA ARG A 8 5.17 -5.28 -2.02
C ARG A 8 5.10 -6.79 -1.95
N CYS A 9 6.16 -7.50 -1.93
CA CYS A 9 6.13 -8.95 -2.05
C CYS A 9 5.94 -9.67 -0.73
N ALA A 10 5.48 -8.99 0.30
CA ALA A 10 5.26 -9.61 1.59
C ALA A 10 4.27 -10.76 1.51
N ASP A 11 3.23 -10.63 0.70
CA ASP A 11 2.26 -11.71 0.54
C ASP A 11 2.85 -12.95 -0.13
N TYR A 12 3.84 -12.78 -1.01
CA TYR A 12 4.53 -13.93 -1.58
C TYR A 12 5.31 -14.68 -0.51
N ALA A 13 6.06 -13.94 0.32
CA ALA A 13 6.87 -14.56 1.36
C ALA A 13 6.02 -15.20 2.46
N LEU A 14 4.80 -14.69 2.67
CA LEU A 14 3.94 -15.06 3.80
C LEU A 14 2.66 -15.76 3.37
N HIS A 15 2.56 -16.20 2.12
CA HIS A 15 1.31 -16.73 1.59
C HIS A 15 0.83 -17.99 2.33
N ASP A 16 1.71 -18.70 3.01
CA ASP A 16 1.34 -19.88 3.78
C ASP A 16 0.98 -19.58 5.23
N MET A 17 1.11 -18.33 5.66
CA MET A 17 0.83 -17.96 7.04
C MET A 17 -0.65 -17.61 7.21
N LYS A 18 -1.31 -18.28 8.15
CA LYS A 18 -2.76 -18.18 8.33
C LYS A 18 -3.21 -16.86 8.96
N ASN A 19 -2.37 -16.23 9.76
CA ASN A 19 -2.73 -15.03 10.51
C ASN A 19 -2.15 -13.75 9.91
N CYS A 20 -2.09 -13.70 8.59
CA CYS A 20 -1.59 -12.52 7.89
C CYS A 20 -2.72 -11.77 7.23
N LEU A 21 -2.67 -10.45 7.33
CA LEU A 21 -3.55 -9.57 6.59
C LEU A 21 -2.76 -8.86 5.50
N HIS A 22 -3.35 -8.77 4.33
CA HIS A 22 -2.72 -8.15 3.18
C HIS A 22 -3.45 -6.87 2.83
N PHE A 23 -2.73 -5.75 2.88
CA PHE A 23 -3.28 -4.43 2.61
C PHE A 23 -2.69 -3.89 1.32
N PHE A 24 -3.52 -3.26 0.52
CA PHE A 24 -3.06 -2.41 -0.57
C PHE A 24 -3.42 -0.97 -0.23
N ILE A 25 -2.40 -0.12 -0.10
CA ILE A 25 -2.59 1.28 0.25
C ILE A 25 -2.24 2.11 -0.97
N TYR A 26 -3.19 2.90 -1.42
CA TYR A 26 -3.01 3.73 -2.60
C TYR A 26 -3.43 5.16 -2.30
N ALA A 27 -3.28 6.03 -3.28
CA ALA A 27 -3.67 7.42 -3.15
C ALA A 27 -4.05 7.96 -4.52
N ASP A 28 -4.85 9.02 -4.53
CA ASP A 28 -5.18 9.74 -5.76
C ASP A 28 -3.92 10.33 -6.37
N GLU A 29 -3.90 10.46 -7.70
CA GLU A 29 -2.73 10.99 -8.41
C GLU A 29 -2.29 12.35 -7.88
N GLU A 30 -3.25 13.27 -7.68
CA GLU A 30 -2.95 14.60 -7.16
C GLU A 30 -2.29 14.56 -5.80
N THR A 31 -2.78 13.69 -4.92
CA THR A 31 -2.20 13.51 -3.59
C THR A 31 -0.78 12.98 -3.68
N LYS A 32 -0.55 11.99 -4.54
CA LYS A 32 0.80 11.44 -4.76
C LYS A 32 1.76 12.50 -5.26
N ILE A 33 1.32 13.32 -6.21
CA ILE A 33 2.15 14.39 -6.77
C ILE A 33 2.49 15.41 -5.69
N LYS A 34 1.51 15.84 -4.91
CA LYS A 34 1.74 16.77 -3.80
C LYS A 34 2.73 16.22 -2.79
N ARG A 35 2.64 14.94 -2.47
CA ARG A 35 3.58 14.29 -1.54
C ARG A 35 4.98 14.25 -2.12
N LEU A 36 5.12 13.99 -3.42
CA LEU A 36 6.41 13.96 -4.08
C LEU A 36 7.06 15.34 -4.14
N VAL A 37 6.29 16.37 -4.46
CA VAL A 37 6.79 17.74 -4.51
C VAL A 37 7.22 18.19 -3.11
N LYS A 38 6.48 17.80 -2.09
CA LYS A 38 6.84 18.13 -0.71
C LYS A 38 8.12 17.43 -0.28
N LYS A 39 8.29 16.17 -0.68
CA LYS A 39 9.48 15.38 -0.34
C LYS A 39 10.70 15.81 -1.13
N TYR A 40 10.51 16.20 -2.37
CA TYR A 40 11.57 16.62 -3.29
C TYR A 40 11.25 18.02 -3.83
N PRO A 41 11.59 19.07 -3.06
CA PRO A 41 11.17 20.44 -3.42
C PRO A 41 11.69 20.93 -4.77
N ASP A 42 12.74 20.33 -5.30
CA ASP A 42 13.31 20.72 -6.60
C ASP A 42 12.52 20.17 -7.80
N LEU A 43 11.57 19.26 -7.55
CA LEU A 43 10.75 18.72 -8.62
C LEU A 43 9.61 19.67 -8.95
N ASN A 44 9.40 19.90 -10.25
CA ASN A 44 8.16 20.53 -10.68
C ASN A 44 7.07 19.46 -10.81
N GLU A 45 5.83 19.90 -11.03
CA GLU A 45 4.69 19.00 -11.11
C GLU A 45 4.84 17.96 -12.22
N SER A 46 5.35 18.36 -13.38
CA SER A 46 5.53 17.46 -14.52
C SER A 46 6.52 16.33 -14.18
N LYS A 47 7.65 16.68 -13.58
CA LYS A 47 8.65 15.69 -13.18
C LYS A 47 8.15 14.79 -12.06
N ALA A 48 7.37 15.37 -11.15
CA ALA A 48 6.77 14.57 -10.07
C ALA A 48 5.78 13.54 -10.65
N ARG A 49 5.00 13.93 -11.65
CA ARG A 49 4.08 13.02 -12.33
C ARG A 49 4.82 11.88 -13.02
N ASP A 50 5.89 12.20 -13.72
CA ASP A 50 6.72 11.19 -14.39
C ASP A 50 7.32 10.22 -13.37
N MET A 51 7.80 10.71 -12.26
CA MET A 51 8.35 9.90 -11.17
C MET A 51 7.28 8.97 -10.59
N MET A 52 6.08 9.49 -10.37
CA MET A 52 4.98 8.71 -9.85
C MET A 52 4.65 7.52 -10.76
N VAL A 53 4.50 7.78 -12.06
CA VAL A 53 4.18 6.75 -13.04
C VAL A 53 5.28 5.68 -13.08
N LYS A 54 6.53 6.11 -13.07
CA LYS A 54 7.67 5.20 -13.12
C LYS A 54 7.71 4.30 -11.88
N LYS A 55 7.52 4.88 -10.70
CA LYS A 55 7.53 4.11 -9.45
C LYS A 55 6.37 3.13 -9.37
N ASP A 56 5.20 3.52 -9.81
CA ASP A 56 4.04 2.63 -9.81
C ASP A 56 4.25 1.45 -10.75
N LYS A 57 4.83 1.70 -11.93
CA LYS A 57 5.17 0.61 -12.85
C LYS A 57 6.19 -0.35 -12.27
N GLN A 58 7.19 0.18 -11.59
CA GLN A 58 8.21 -0.66 -10.94
C GLN A 58 7.60 -1.53 -9.86
N ARG A 59 6.72 -0.97 -9.03
CA ARG A 59 6.03 -1.74 -7.99
C ARG A 59 5.16 -2.82 -8.58
N GLN A 60 4.40 -2.50 -9.62
CA GLN A 60 3.53 -3.46 -10.28
C GLN A 60 4.32 -4.61 -10.88
N SER A 61 5.42 -4.31 -11.58
CA SER A 61 6.25 -5.33 -12.18
C SER A 61 6.88 -6.24 -11.13
N TYR A 62 7.38 -5.63 -10.06
CA TYR A 62 8.00 -6.38 -8.97
C TYR A 62 6.99 -7.31 -8.31
N TYR A 63 5.82 -6.80 -7.97
CA TYR A 63 4.78 -7.57 -7.31
C TYR A 63 4.29 -8.73 -8.20
N ASN A 64 4.03 -8.44 -9.47
CA ASN A 64 3.53 -9.46 -10.40
C ASN A 64 4.57 -10.55 -10.68
N TYR A 65 5.85 -10.21 -10.57
CA TYR A 65 6.92 -11.19 -10.76
C TYR A 65 6.99 -12.18 -9.59
N TYR A 66 6.84 -11.67 -8.36
CA TYR A 66 7.04 -12.46 -7.14
C TYR A 66 5.74 -12.99 -6.54
N SER A 67 4.60 -12.69 -7.12
CA SER A 67 3.31 -13.11 -6.59
C SER A 67 2.43 -13.69 -7.69
N SER A 68 1.62 -14.68 -7.34
CA SER A 68 0.60 -15.20 -8.26
C SER A 68 -0.58 -14.25 -8.40
N LYS A 69 -0.64 -13.22 -7.54
CA LYS A 69 -1.72 -12.23 -7.56
C LYS A 69 -1.32 -11.04 -8.39
N LYS A 70 -2.29 -10.20 -8.75
CA LYS A 70 -2.04 -9.01 -9.55
C LYS A 70 -2.07 -7.75 -8.70
N TRP A 71 -1.06 -6.92 -8.86
CA TRP A 71 -0.93 -5.68 -8.12
C TRP A 71 -2.09 -4.73 -8.43
N GLY A 72 -2.68 -4.17 -7.39
CA GLY A 72 -3.76 -3.20 -7.52
C GLY A 72 -5.15 -3.78 -7.73
N ARG A 73 -5.29 -5.07 -7.87
CA ARG A 73 -6.60 -5.70 -7.96
C ARG A 73 -7.15 -5.95 -6.56
N ALA A 74 -8.41 -5.54 -6.36
CA ALA A 74 -9.03 -5.64 -5.05
C ALA A 74 -9.04 -7.06 -4.49
N ASP A 75 -9.21 -8.05 -5.34
CA ASP A 75 -9.27 -9.45 -4.93
C ASP A 75 -7.90 -10.05 -4.60
N SER A 76 -6.83 -9.29 -4.81
CA SER A 76 -5.48 -9.72 -4.44
C SER A 76 -5.14 -9.39 -2.98
N TYR A 77 -5.98 -8.62 -2.30
CA TYR A 77 -5.70 -8.11 -0.94
C TYR A 77 -6.91 -8.29 -0.05
N ASP A 78 -6.68 -8.31 1.26
CA ASP A 78 -7.77 -8.33 2.22
C ASP A 78 -8.43 -6.97 2.36
N PHE A 79 -7.64 -5.91 2.27
CA PHE A 79 -8.12 -4.53 2.37
C PHE A 79 -7.42 -3.64 1.36
N CYS A 80 -8.19 -2.78 0.71
CA CYS A 80 -7.65 -1.76 -0.19
C CYS A 80 -8.06 -0.40 0.36
N LEU A 81 -7.08 0.44 0.73
CA LEU A 81 -7.32 1.70 1.41
C LEU A 81 -6.75 2.87 0.62
N ASN A 82 -7.58 3.88 0.41
CA ASN A 82 -7.15 5.12 -0.22
C ASN A 82 -6.68 6.10 0.84
N SER A 83 -5.37 6.28 0.96
CA SER A 83 -4.80 7.16 1.98
C SER A 83 -5.06 8.64 1.71
N SER A 84 -5.65 8.99 0.57
CA SER A 84 -6.03 10.38 0.28
C SER A 84 -7.24 10.83 1.09
N ILE A 85 -8.08 9.88 1.51
CA ILE A 85 -9.34 10.21 2.19
C ILE A 85 -9.10 10.71 3.61
N LEU A 86 -8.29 9.97 4.36
CA LEU A 86 -8.03 10.27 5.77
C LEU A 86 -6.62 10.80 6.02
N GLY A 87 -5.81 10.93 4.99
CA GLY A 87 -4.40 11.23 5.14
C GLY A 87 -3.61 10.04 5.67
N ILE A 88 -2.31 10.21 5.80
CA ILE A 88 -1.45 9.12 6.25
C ILE A 88 -1.76 8.72 7.70
N ASP A 89 -1.87 9.71 8.59
CA ASP A 89 -2.13 9.43 10.00
C ASP A 89 -3.49 8.77 10.21
N GLY A 90 -4.52 9.24 9.52
CA GLY A 90 -5.84 8.65 9.61
C GLY A 90 -5.88 7.23 9.05
N THR A 91 -5.14 6.98 7.98
CA THR A 91 -5.03 5.63 7.40
C THR A 91 -4.35 4.69 8.37
N VAL A 92 -3.28 5.14 9.03
CA VAL A 92 -2.59 4.33 10.04
C VAL A 92 -3.53 3.97 11.19
N LYS A 93 -4.33 4.93 11.66
CA LYS A 93 -5.31 4.68 12.72
C LYS A 93 -6.33 3.62 12.29
N LEU A 94 -6.81 3.71 11.06
CA LEU A 94 -7.77 2.74 10.53
C LEU A 94 -7.15 1.34 10.46
N ILE A 95 -5.94 1.23 9.96
CA ILE A 95 -5.23 -0.04 9.88
C ILE A 95 -5.06 -0.63 11.28
N THR A 96 -4.67 0.18 12.25
CA THR A 96 -4.50 -0.25 13.63
C THR A 96 -5.81 -0.82 14.18
N GLN A 97 -6.92 -0.14 13.91
CA GLN A 97 -8.23 -0.62 14.35
C GLN A 97 -8.60 -1.96 13.70
N ILE A 98 -8.32 -2.09 12.40
CA ILE A 98 -8.57 -3.35 11.68
C ILE A 98 -7.76 -4.48 12.30
N ILE A 99 -6.49 -4.23 12.61
CA ILE A 99 -5.62 -5.23 13.21
C ILE A 99 -6.14 -5.65 14.59
N GLU A 100 -6.54 -4.69 15.42
CA GLU A 100 -7.09 -4.98 16.74
C GLU A 100 -8.34 -5.84 16.66
N ASP A 101 -9.25 -5.49 15.76
CA ASP A 101 -10.47 -6.24 15.56
C ASP A 101 -10.20 -7.67 15.07
N PHE A 102 -9.23 -7.80 14.18
CA PHE A 102 -8.82 -9.09 13.65
C PHE A 102 -8.24 -9.98 14.76
N GLU A 103 -7.40 -9.43 15.61
CA GLU A 103 -6.80 -10.16 16.71
C GLU A 103 -7.85 -10.61 17.73
N GLN A 104 -8.83 -9.76 18.01
CA GLN A 104 -9.92 -10.11 18.91
C GLN A 104 -10.78 -11.25 18.37
N LYS A 105 -11.02 -11.24 17.06
CA LYS A 105 -11.81 -12.29 16.44
C LYS A 105 -11.11 -13.64 16.49
N GLU A 106 -9.79 -13.65 16.42
CA GLU A 106 -9.00 -14.88 16.48
C GLU A 106 -8.97 -15.50 17.87
N GLN A 107 -9.28 -14.71 18.90
CA GLN A 107 -9.39 -15.20 20.25
C GLN A 107 -10.78 -15.79 20.49
#